data_ccf258e63c76f49b862aecf4484c476a
#
_entry.id   ccf258e63c76f49b862aecf4484c476a
#
_cell.length_a   1.000
_cell.length_b   1.000
_cell.length_c   1.000
_cell.angle_alpha   90.00
_cell.angle_beta   90.00
_cell.angle_gamma   90.00
#
_symmetry.space_group_name_H-M   'P 1'
#
loop_
_entity.id
_entity.type
_entity.pdbx_description
1 polymer ?
#
loop_
_entity_poly.entity_id
_entity_poly.type
_entity_poly.pdbx_seq_one_letter_code
_entity_poly.pdbx_strand_id
1 'polypeptide(L)'
;MSTEDELARTVARDEIRQCLARYCRGVDRKDWALLRSTYHEDAHDDHGAYKGDVEGLIEWIARGHERVVQSMHFLGGSVIEVRGEAAAADTQCVTFQIREVPPDDAPAGQAVATDAQQMVAVSRYADRFERRGGTWRIAHRVCILETLTTTTIPLPVPPADQVMASRSMADASYRVFSELLTVM
;
A
#
# COMPACT_ATOMS: atom_id res chain seq x y z
N MET A 1 3.68 26.11 24.24
CA MET A 1 3.08 24.82 23.84
C MET A 1 3.10 23.96 25.10
N SER A 2 1.97 23.41 25.52
CA SER A 2 1.93 22.57 26.70
C SER A 2 2.49 21.16 26.42
N THR A 3 2.88 20.43 27.48
CA THR A 3 3.32 19.03 27.34
C THR A 3 2.20 18.16 26.79
N GLU A 4 0.94 18.47 27.13
CA GLU A 4 -0.25 17.78 26.58
C GLU A 4 -0.39 17.98 25.07
N ASP A 5 -0.16 19.20 24.56
CA ASP A 5 -0.20 19.49 23.13
C ASP A 5 0.89 18.71 22.38
N GLU A 6 2.07 18.58 22.96
CA GLU A 6 3.19 17.85 22.36
C GLU A 6 2.93 16.34 22.35
N LEU A 7 2.38 15.79 23.42
CA LEU A 7 1.96 14.40 23.50
C LEU A 7 0.87 14.09 22.46
N ALA A 8 -0.17 14.94 22.38
CA ALA A 8 -1.25 14.78 21.41
C ALA A 8 -0.73 14.75 19.95
N ARG A 9 0.21 15.63 19.61
CA ARG A 9 0.87 15.64 18.28
C ARG A 9 1.70 14.38 18.05
N THR A 10 2.38 13.88 19.06
CA THR A 10 3.18 12.65 18.96
C THR A 10 2.29 11.45 18.68
N VAL A 11 1.19 11.32 19.40
CA VAL A 11 0.18 10.28 19.17
C VAL A 11 -0.42 10.39 17.77
N ALA A 12 -0.81 11.60 17.34
CA ALA A 12 -1.35 11.83 15.99
C ALA A 12 -0.36 11.41 14.89
N ARG A 13 0.93 11.74 15.03
CA ARG A 13 1.97 11.31 14.07
C ARG A 13 2.11 9.80 14.01
N ASP A 14 2.01 9.09 15.14
CA ASP A 14 2.06 7.63 15.16
C ASP A 14 0.81 7.03 14.52
N GLU A 15 -0.39 7.50 14.83
CA GLU A 15 -1.64 7.06 14.21
C GLU A 15 -1.63 7.25 12.69
N ILE A 16 -1.06 8.36 12.18
CA ILE A 16 -0.88 8.62 10.74
C ILE A 16 0.11 7.62 10.13
N ARG A 17 1.24 7.32 10.78
CA ARG A 17 2.18 6.28 10.30
C ARG A 17 1.53 4.90 10.27
N GLN A 18 0.73 4.55 11.26
CA GLN A 18 -0.04 3.31 11.27
C GLN A 18 -1.08 3.26 10.14
N CYS A 19 -1.71 4.39 9.81
CA CYS A 19 -2.61 4.49 8.66
C CYS A 19 -1.88 4.23 7.34
N LEU A 20 -0.70 4.84 7.13
CA LEU A 20 0.16 4.61 5.97
C LEU A 20 0.59 3.14 5.86
N ALA A 21 0.99 2.51 6.97
CA ALA A 21 1.37 1.10 7.00
C ALA A 21 0.19 0.17 6.64
N ARG A 22 -1.02 0.47 7.14
CA ARG A 22 -2.24 -0.28 6.77
C ARG A 22 -2.58 -0.12 5.29
N TYR A 23 -2.42 1.07 4.71
CA TYR A 23 -2.58 1.29 3.28
C TYR A 23 -1.66 0.37 2.47
N CYS A 24 -0.35 0.38 2.76
CA CYS A 24 0.62 -0.46 2.06
C CYS A 24 0.29 -1.95 2.21
N ARG A 25 -0.04 -2.40 3.43
CA ARG A 25 -0.47 -3.79 3.67
C ARG A 25 -1.72 -4.15 2.86
N GLY A 26 -2.70 -3.25 2.78
CA GLY A 26 -3.93 -3.43 2.00
C GLY A 26 -3.63 -3.68 0.52
N VAL A 27 -2.78 -2.85 -0.08
CA VAL A 27 -2.34 -3.01 -1.48
C VAL A 27 -1.54 -4.30 -1.65
N ASP A 28 -0.54 -4.55 -0.79
CA ASP A 28 0.38 -5.66 -0.93
C ASP A 28 -0.28 -7.02 -0.76
N ARG A 29 -1.30 -7.12 0.07
CA ARG A 29 -2.04 -8.36 0.36
C ARG A 29 -3.39 -8.46 -0.37
N LYS A 30 -3.72 -7.48 -1.22
CA LYS A 30 -5.05 -7.37 -1.87
C LYS A 30 -6.19 -7.38 -0.84
N ASP A 31 -5.94 -6.81 0.34
CA ASP A 31 -6.94 -6.58 1.38
C ASP A 31 -7.62 -5.23 1.13
N TRP A 32 -8.58 -5.24 0.23
CA TRP A 32 -9.24 -4.01 -0.24
C TRP A 32 -10.05 -3.34 0.87
N ALA A 33 -10.57 -4.13 1.81
CA ALA A 33 -11.28 -3.60 2.97
C ALA A 33 -10.32 -2.83 3.90
N LEU A 34 -9.13 -3.38 4.14
CA LEU A 34 -8.09 -2.69 4.91
C LEU A 34 -7.64 -1.40 4.20
N LEU A 35 -7.39 -1.47 2.88
CA LEU A 35 -7.05 -0.28 2.08
C LEU A 35 -8.15 0.77 2.20
N ARG A 36 -9.41 0.38 1.95
CA ARG A 36 -10.56 1.29 2.03
C ARG A 36 -10.65 1.99 3.38
N SER A 37 -10.34 1.27 4.48
CA SER A 37 -10.42 1.80 5.84
C SER A 37 -9.42 2.92 6.13
N THR A 38 -8.40 3.10 5.30
CA THR A 38 -7.37 4.14 5.47
C THR A 38 -7.76 5.50 4.88
N TYR A 39 -8.86 5.56 4.14
CA TYR A 39 -9.38 6.78 3.53
C TYR A 39 -10.71 7.21 4.16
N HIS A 40 -10.99 8.51 4.12
CA HIS A 40 -12.35 9.03 4.32
C HIS A 40 -13.25 8.69 3.12
N GLU A 41 -14.56 8.75 3.31
CA GLU A 41 -15.53 8.40 2.26
C GLU A 41 -15.45 9.34 1.06
N ASP A 42 -15.20 10.62 1.31
CA ASP A 42 -15.08 11.70 0.33
C ASP A 42 -13.64 11.98 -0.10
N ALA A 43 -12.72 11.07 0.18
CA ALA A 43 -11.32 11.25 -0.15
C ALA A 43 -11.06 11.22 -1.66
N HIS A 44 -10.04 11.97 -2.08
CA HIS A 44 -9.56 11.99 -3.45
C HIS A 44 -8.12 11.51 -3.53
N ASP A 45 -7.82 10.67 -4.52
CA ASP A 45 -6.50 10.11 -4.77
C ASP A 45 -6.04 10.44 -6.19
N ASP A 46 -4.80 10.93 -6.32
CA ASP A 46 -4.11 11.17 -7.58
C ASP A 46 -2.87 10.26 -7.65
N HIS A 47 -2.99 9.15 -8.38
CA HIS A 47 -1.89 8.23 -8.72
C HIS A 47 -1.36 8.45 -10.15
N GLY A 48 -1.50 9.66 -10.69
CA GLY A 48 -1.08 9.99 -12.05
C GLY A 48 -2.02 9.40 -13.11
N ALA A 49 -1.91 8.10 -13.38
CA ALA A 49 -2.79 7.41 -14.35
C ALA A 49 -4.23 7.19 -13.84
N TYR A 50 -4.43 7.23 -12.54
CA TYR A 50 -5.75 7.26 -11.90
C TYR A 50 -5.89 8.55 -11.09
N LYS A 51 -7.06 9.18 -11.20
CA LYS A 51 -7.47 10.32 -10.36
C LYS A 51 -8.95 10.18 -10.08
N GLY A 52 -9.31 10.19 -8.81
CA GLY A 52 -10.71 10.05 -8.44
C GLY A 52 -10.93 9.65 -6.98
N ASP A 53 -12.06 9.02 -6.72
CA ASP A 53 -12.45 8.51 -5.42
C ASP A 53 -11.72 7.20 -5.06
N VAL A 54 -11.93 6.73 -3.84
CA VAL A 54 -11.22 5.55 -3.31
C VAL A 54 -11.73 4.25 -3.93
N GLU A 55 -13.01 4.17 -4.29
CA GLU A 55 -13.58 2.97 -4.90
C GLU A 55 -12.98 2.72 -6.29
N GLY A 56 -12.91 3.76 -7.10
CA GLY A 56 -12.25 3.69 -8.40
C GLY A 56 -10.74 3.43 -8.30
N LEU A 57 -10.06 3.97 -7.26
CA LEU A 57 -8.66 3.63 -6.97
C LEU A 57 -8.49 2.13 -6.72
N ILE A 58 -9.35 1.55 -5.87
CA ILE A 58 -9.32 0.12 -5.54
C ILE A 58 -9.52 -0.72 -6.81
N GLU A 59 -10.50 -0.40 -7.62
CA GLU A 59 -10.75 -1.08 -8.88
C GLU A 59 -9.57 -0.98 -9.86
N TRP A 60 -8.98 0.21 -9.96
CA TRP A 60 -7.82 0.45 -10.82
C TRP A 60 -6.61 -0.35 -10.36
N ILE A 61 -6.29 -0.36 -9.04
CA ILE A 61 -5.21 -1.17 -8.48
C ILE A 61 -5.51 -2.66 -8.67
N ALA A 62 -6.73 -3.12 -8.39
CA ALA A 62 -7.10 -4.53 -8.50
C ALA A 62 -6.85 -5.06 -9.92
N ARG A 63 -7.31 -4.35 -10.96
CA ARG A 63 -7.04 -4.67 -12.36
C ARG A 63 -5.56 -4.66 -12.67
N GLY A 64 -4.83 -3.61 -12.25
CA GLY A 64 -3.39 -3.48 -12.47
C GLY A 64 -2.58 -4.60 -11.79
N HIS A 65 -3.12 -5.20 -10.73
CA HIS A 65 -2.46 -6.22 -9.91
C HIS A 65 -2.92 -7.67 -10.20
N GLU A 66 -3.71 -7.93 -11.23
CA GLU A 66 -4.16 -9.29 -11.57
C GLU A 66 -3.01 -10.27 -11.71
N ARG A 67 -1.96 -9.86 -12.44
CA ARG A 67 -0.76 -10.67 -12.70
C ARG A 67 0.42 -10.36 -11.78
N VAL A 68 0.26 -9.49 -10.79
CA VAL A 68 1.33 -9.19 -9.83
C VAL A 68 1.35 -10.29 -8.78
N VAL A 69 2.42 -11.09 -8.79
CA VAL A 69 2.61 -12.23 -7.87
C VAL A 69 3.29 -11.84 -6.57
N GLN A 70 4.12 -10.80 -6.59
CA GLN A 70 4.74 -10.24 -5.39
C GLN A 70 4.61 -8.71 -5.40
N SER A 71 4.35 -8.14 -4.23
CA SER A 71 4.31 -6.69 -4.02
C SER A 71 4.72 -6.38 -2.61
N MET A 72 5.56 -5.36 -2.48
CA MET A 72 5.96 -4.81 -1.19
C MET A 72 6.19 -3.31 -1.32
N HIS A 73 5.50 -2.55 -0.47
CA HIS A 73 5.76 -1.14 -0.26
C HIS A 73 6.67 -0.99 0.95
N PHE A 74 7.81 -0.36 0.76
CA PHE A 74 8.75 -0.03 1.80
C PHE A 74 8.69 1.48 2.10
N LEU A 75 8.08 1.83 3.22
CA LEU A 75 7.98 3.23 3.65
C LEU A 75 9.29 3.67 4.29
N GLY A 76 9.81 4.77 3.80
CA GLY A 76 10.95 5.47 4.37
C GLY A 76 10.55 6.51 5.41
N GLY A 77 11.30 7.60 5.49
CA GLY A 77 10.98 8.73 6.36
C GLY A 77 9.68 9.41 6.00
N SER A 78 8.96 9.90 7.02
CA SER A 78 7.76 10.73 6.85
C SER A 78 7.94 12.05 7.60
N VAL A 79 7.82 13.17 6.89
CA VAL A 79 7.66 14.50 7.49
C VAL A 79 6.16 14.72 7.72
N ILE A 80 5.75 14.89 8.98
CA ILE A 80 4.33 15.00 9.36
C ILE A 80 4.12 16.26 10.20
N GLU A 81 3.32 17.18 9.70
CA GLU A 81 2.91 18.41 10.36
C GLU A 81 1.45 18.36 10.77
N VAL A 82 1.19 18.39 12.08
CA VAL A 82 -0.16 18.29 12.67
C VAL A 82 -0.63 19.66 13.14
N ARG A 83 -1.86 20.04 12.74
CA ARG A 83 -2.53 21.27 13.17
C ARG A 83 -4.00 20.97 13.51
N GLY A 84 -4.32 20.83 14.80
CA GLY A 84 -5.66 20.44 15.24
C GLY A 84 -6.07 19.09 14.67
N GLU A 85 -7.19 19.04 14.00
CA GLU A 85 -7.76 17.84 13.38
C GLU A 85 -7.31 17.63 11.91
N ALA A 86 -6.29 18.35 11.46
CA ALA A 86 -5.71 18.19 10.12
C ALA A 86 -4.19 17.99 10.20
N ALA A 87 -3.64 17.25 9.23
CA ALA A 87 -2.21 17.07 9.10
C ALA A 87 -1.81 16.99 7.61
N ALA A 88 -0.57 17.41 7.32
CA ALA A 88 0.09 17.15 6.06
C ALA A 88 1.23 16.14 6.30
N ALA A 89 1.40 15.21 5.37
CA ALA A 89 2.49 14.24 5.41
C ALA A 89 3.17 14.14 4.03
N ASP A 90 4.50 14.13 4.03
CA ASP A 90 5.32 13.75 2.87
C ASP A 90 6.10 12.48 3.24
N THR A 91 5.74 11.36 2.63
CA THR A 91 6.26 10.03 3.00
C THR A 91 6.99 9.41 1.82
N GLN A 92 8.26 9.08 2.02
CA GLN A 92 9.06 8.34 1.05
C GLN A 92 8.55 6.89 0.93
N CYS A 93 8.48 6.38 -0.31
CA CYS A 93 8.04 5.02 -0.58
C CYS A 93 8.89 4.38 -1.69
N VAL A 94 9.32 3.15 -1.47
CA VAL A 94 9.86 2.29 -2.51
C VAL A 94 8.89 1.12 -2.68
N THR A 95 8.40 0.93 -3.90
CA THR A 95 7.54 -0.19 -4.24
C THR A 95 8.32 -1.19 -5.07
N PHE A 96 8.35 -2.44 -4.62
CA PHE A 96 8.90 -3.56 -5.35
C PHE A 96 7.76 -4.49 -5.78
N GLN A 97 7.71 -4.82 -7.08
CA GLN A 97 6.71 -5.75 -7.62
C GLN A 97 7.32 -6.75 -8.57
N ILE A 98 6.77 -7.96 -8.58
CA ILE A 98 7.02 -8.95 -9.63
C ILE A 98 5.68 -9.27 -10.29
N ARG A 99 5.65 -9.12 -11.61
CA ARG A 99 4.50 -9.40 -12.46
C ARG A 99 4.85 -10.51 -13.45
N GLU A 100 3.99 -11.49 -13.57
CA GLU A 100 4.09 -12.51 -14.60
C GLU A 100 3.91 -11.90 -16.00
N VAL A 101 4.75 -12.32 -16.95
CA VAL A 101 4.63 -11.98 -18.35
C VAL A 101 4.28 -13.25 -19.11
N PRO A 102 3.06 -13.38 -19.66
CA PRO A 102 2.70 -14.53 -20.48
C PRO A 102 3.48 -14.48 -21.79
N PRO A 103 3.76 -15.64 -22.42
CA PRO A 103 4.26 -15.69 -23.78
C PRO A 103 3.32 -14.96 -24.76
N ASP A 104 3.90 -14.23 -25.74
CA ASP A 104 3.13 -13.43 -26.70
C ASP A 104 2.18 -14.26 -27.58
N ASP A 105 2.48 -15.55 -27.78
CA ASP A 105 1.77 -16.49 -28.64
C ASP A 105 0.81 -17.42 -27.90
N ALA A 106 0.66 -17.25 -26.58
CA ALA A 106 -0.20 -18.14 -25.80
C ALA A 106 -1.68 -17.80 -25.95
N PRO A 107 -2.55 -18.79 -26.17
CA PRO A 107 -3.99 -18.59 -26.16
C PRO A 107 -4.46 -18.00 -24.83
N ALA A 108 -5.46 -17.10 -24.89
CA ALA A 108 -6.04 -16.49 -23.69
C ALA A 108 -6.45 -17.56 -22.67
N GLY A 109 -5.90 -17.49 -21.44
CA GLY A 109 -6.21 -18.40 -20.34
C GLY A 109 -5.36 -19.68 -20.29
N GLN A 110 -4.42 -19.91 -21.22
CA GLN A 110 -3.56 -21.12 -21.26
C GLN A 110 -2.06 -20.82 -21.10
N ALA A 111 -1.69 -19.56 -21.05
CA ALA A 111 -0.28 -19.15 -20.94
C ALA A 111 0.29 -19.48 -19.56
N VAL A 112 1.30 -20.32 -19.49
CA VAL A 112 2.18 -20.48 -18.34
C VAL A 112 3.33 -19.49 -18.52
N ALA A 113 3.40 -18.47 -17.65
CA ALA A 113 4.49 -17.49 -17.67
C ALA A 113 5.81 -18.17 -17.30
N THR A 114 6.84 -17.96 -18.11
CA THR A 114 8.23 -18.36 -17.82
C THR A 114 9.06 -17.17 -17.38
N ASP A 115 8.65 -15.98 -17.78
CA ASP A 115 9.30 -14.72 -17.49
C ASP A 115 8.44 -13.83 -16.58
N ALA A 116 9.10 -12.91 -15.94
CA ALA A 116 8.48 -11.89 -15.10
C ALA A 116 9.09 -10.52 -15.36
N GLN A 117 8.32 -9.48 -15.09
CA GLN A 117 8.82 -8.13 -14.95
C GLN A 117 8.99 -7.80 -13.46
N GLN A 118 10.22 -7.49 -13.09
CA GLN A 118 10.52 -6.86 -11.81
C GLN A 118 10.42 -5.35 -11.98
N MET A 119 9.57 -4.72 -11.19
CA MET A 119 9.40 -3.28 -11.14
C MET A 119 9.89 -2.75 -9.80
N VAL A 120 10.67 -1.68 -9.85
CA VAL A 120 11.02 -0.87 -8.68
C VAL A 120 10.61 0.56 -8.95
N ALA A 121 9.69 1.07 -8.16
CA ALA A 121 9.25 2.46 -8.19
C ALA A 121 9.72 3.18 -6.91
N VAL A 122 10.37 4.32 -7.07
CA VAL A 122 10.67 5.25 -5.98
C VAL A 122 9.67 6.40 -6.09
N SER A 123 8.95 6.65 -5.02
CA SER A 123 7.86 7.63 -5.00
C SER A 123 7.76 8.33 -3.65
N ARG A 124 6.90 9.33 -3.60
CA ARG A 124 6.46 9.96 -2.35
C ARG A 124 4.94 10.05 -2.33
N TYR A 125 4.38 9.90 -1.15
CA TYR A 125 2.98 10.20 -0.89
C TYR A 125 2.89 11.57 -0.24
N ALA A 126 2.33 12.54 -0.95
CA ALA A 126 1.97 13.83 -0.42
C ALA A 126 0.50 13.79 0.01
N ASP A 127 0.27 13.69 1.31
CA ASP A 127 -1.03 13.41 1.89
C ASP A 127 -1.56 14.57 2.73
N ARG A 128 -2.85 14.82 2.63
CA ARG A 128 -3.63 15.52 3.64
C ARG A 128 -4.42 14.49 4.43
N PHE A 129 -4.16 14.45 5.73
CA PHE A 129 -4.90 13.68 6.71
C PHE A 129 -5.92 14.54 7.44
N GLU A 130 -7.04 13.96 7.81
CA GLU A 130 -8.02 14.56 8.70
C GLU A 130 -8.40 13.56 9.79
N ARG A 131 -8.63 14.09 11.01
CA ARG A 131 -9.15 13.34 12.13
C ARG A 131 -10.64 13.59 12.24
N ARG A 132 -11.44 12.59 11.87
CA ARG A 132 -12.91 12.66 11.95
C ARG A 132 -13.40 11.51 12.81
N GLY A 133 -14.27 11.81 13.79
CA GLY A 133 -14.75 10.81 14.73
C GLY A 133 -13.63 10.13 15.54
N GLY A 134 -12.55 10.87 15.84
CA GLY A 134 -11.40 10.39 16.59
C GLY A 134 -10.38 9.56 15.77
N THR A 135 -10.56 9.39 14.47
CA THR A 135 -9.69 8.53 13.64
C THR A 135 -9.01 9.33 12.53
N TRP A 136 -7.67 9.23 12.42
CA TRP A 136 -6.90 9.80 11.33
C TRP A 136 -7.00 8.93 10.08
N ARG A 137 -7.42 9.54 8.97
CA ARG A 137 -7.46 8.91 7.64
C ARG A 137 -7.01 9.88 6.56
N ILE A 138 -6.65 9.35 5.40
CA ILE A 138 -6.32 10.12 4.21
C ILE A 138 -7.59 10.79 3.70
N ALA A 139 -7.55 12.13 3.56
CA ALA A 139 -8.59 12.91 2.92
C ALA A 139 -8.21 13.29 1.48
N HIS A 140 -6.91 13.42 1.20
CA HIS A 140 -6.41 13.67 -0.14
C HIS A 140 -4.98 13.10 -0.24
N ARG A 141 -4.68 12.44 -1.36
CA ARG A 141 -3.35 11.93 -1.69
C ARG A 141 -2.93 12.38 -3.08
N VAL A 142 -1.65 12.71 -3.23
CA VAL A 142 -0.95 12.77 -4.51
C VAL A 142 0.25 11.82 -4.43
N CYS A 143 0.27 10.82 -5.30
CA CYS A 143 1.42 9.93 -5.46
C CYS A 143 2.40 10.57 -6.45
N ILE A 144 3.57 10.97 -5.96
CA ILE A 144 4.62 11.64 -6.74
C ILE A 144 5.66 10.59 -7.11
N LEU A 145 5.78 10.27 -8.39
CA LEU A 145 6.78 9.34 -8.89
C LEU A 145 8.12 10.06 -9.08
N GLU A 146 9.17 9.56 -8.43
CA GLU A 146 10.56 10.05 -8.61
C GLU A 146 11.26 9.28 -9.73
N THR A 147 11.16 7.94 -9.71
CA THR A 147 11.73 7.08 -10.76
C THR A 147 11.05 5.72 -10.80
N LEU A 148 11.09 5.10 -11.98
CA LEU A 148 10.56 3.76 -12.23
C LEU A 148 11.56 2.98 -13.07
N THR A 149 11.94 1.80 -12.59
CA THR A 149 12.77 0.85 -13.32
C THR A 149 12.02 -0.46 -13.50
N THR A 150 12.05 -0.99 -14.71
CA THR A 150 11.48 -2.30 -15.05
C THR A 150 12.55 -3.17 -15.68
N THR A 151 12.70 -4.41 -15.22
CA THR A 151 13.67 -5.39 -15.72
C THR A 151 12.96 -6.71 -15.95
N THR A 152 13.22 -7.35 -17.10
CA THR A 152 12.76 -8.73 -17.35
C THR A 152 13.68 -9.70 -16.63
N ILE A 153 13.08 -10.64 -15.90
CA ILE A 153 13.76 -11.68 -15.13
C ILE A 153 13.07 -13.02 -15.39
N PRO A 154 13.75 -14.17 -15.20
CA PRO A 154 13.04 -15.45 -15.08
C PRO A 154 12.03 -15.40 -13.94
N LEU A 155 10.88 -16.06 -14.10
CA LEU A 155 9.91 -16.14 -13.02
C LEU A 155 10.56 -16.78 -11.78
N PRO A 156 10.56 -16.10 -10.61
CA PRO A 156 11.22 -16.63 -9.41
C PRO A 156 10.59 -17.96 -8.97
N VAL A 157 11.41 -18.97 -8.74
CA VAL A 157 11.01 -20.24 -8.13
C VAL A 157 11.19 -20.12 -6.61
N PRO A 158 10.12 -20.25 -5.83
CA PRO A 158 10.23 -20.17 -4.38
C PRO A 158 11.10 -21.32 -3.81
N PRO A 159 12.00 -21.03 -2.84
CA PRO A 159 12.67 -22.09 -2.07
C PRO A 159 11.64 -22.94 -1.32
N ALA A 160 11.83 -24.27 -1.34
CA ALA A 160 10.84 -25.20 -0.78
C ALA A 160 10.71 -25.13 0.76
N ASP A 161 11.72 -24.61 1.44
CA ASP A 161 11.84 -24.54 2.89
C ASP A 161 11.51 -23.17 3.50
N GLN A 162 11.05 -22.22 2.67
CA GLN A 162 10.72 -20.87 3.10
C GLN A 162 9.22 -20.63 3.22
N VAL A 163 8.82 -19.85 4.23
CA VAL A 163 7.46 -19.31 4.31
C VAL A 163 7.36 -18.16 3.32
N MET A 164 6.67 -18.42 2.21
CA MET A 164 6.49 -17.42 1.16
C MET A 164 5.34 -16.46 1.48
N ALA A 165 5.50 -15.22 1.06
CA ALA A 165 4.43 -14.23 1.13
C ALA A 165 3.26 -14.63 0.23
N SER A 166 2.04 -14.44 0.72
CA SER A 166 0.81 -14.56 -0.07
C SER A 166 0.16 -13.19 -0.26
N ARG A 167 -0.32 -12.92 -1.47
CA ARG A 167 -1.08 -11.71 -1.76
C ARG A 167 -2.58 -11.90 -1.51
N SER A 168 -2.91 -12.47 -0.34
CA SER A 168 -4.28 -12.74 0.10
C SER A 168 -4.35 -12.81 1.61
N MET A 169 -5.55 -13.00 2.15
CA MET A 169 -5.80 -13.25 3.57
C MET A 169 -5.15 -14.56 4.09
N ALA A 170 -4.64 -15.43 3.20
CA ALA A 170 -3.87 -16.61 3.57
C ALA A 170 -2.40 -16.31 3.93
N ASP A 171 -1.93 -15.05 3.79
CA ASP A 171 -0.59 -14.66 4.23
C ASP A 171 -0.41 -14.95 5.72
N ALA A 172 0.77 -15.53 6.07
CA ALA A 172 1.06 -15.96 7.44
C ALA A 172 0.92 -14.84 8.48
N SER A 173 1.11 -13.58 8.08
CA SER A 173 0.95 -12.44 8.99
C SER A 173 -0.48 -12.27 9.50
N TYR A 174 -1.51 -12.60 8.73
CA TYR A 174 -2.90 -12.52 9.20
C TYR A 174 -3.19 -13.50 10.33
N ARG A 175 -2.61 -14.70 10.28
CA ARG A 175 -2.74 -15.69 11.37
C ARG A 175 -2.14 -15.16 12.67
N VAL A 176 -0.93 -14.59 12.62
CA VAL A 176 -0.28 -14.02 13.81
C VAL A 176 -1.13 -12.92 14.44
N PHE A 177 -1.73 -12.04 13.61
CA PHE A 177 -2.61 -10.98 14.13
C PHE A 177 -3.91 -11.55 14.72
N SER A 178 -4.52 -12.57 14.09
CA SER A 178 -5.76 -13.19 14.60
C SER A 178 -5.54 -13.94 15.92
N GLU A 179 -4.41 -14.61 16.08
CA GLU A 179 -4.03 -15.30 17.32
C GLU A 179 -3.90 -14.29 18.48
N LEU A 180 -3.28 -13.14 18.26
CA LEU A 180 -3.18 -12.08 19.27
C LEU A 180 -4.55 -11.56 19.73
N LEU A 181 -5.49 -11.36 18.79
CA LEU A 181 -6.83 -10.85 19.08
C LEU A 181 -7.74 -11.88 19.77
N THR A 182 -7.39 -13.17 19.71
CA THR A 182 -8.16 -14.26 20.35
C THR A 182 -7.77 -14.46 21.83
N VAL A 183 -6.59 -13.97 22.23
CA VAL A 183 -6.06 -14.11 23.61
C VAL A 183 -6.56 -12.98 24.56
N MET A 184 -7.24 -11.97 24.03
CA MET A 184 -7.88 -10.89 24.80
C MET A 184 -9.36 -11.15 25.06
#